data_e71ff39b20cd297e205e6a18da649b64
#
_entry.id   e71ff39b20cd297e205e6a18da649b64
#
_cell.length_a   1.000
_cell.length_b   1.000
_cell.length_c   1.000
_cell.angle_alpha   90.00
_cell.angle_beta   90.00
_cell.angle_gamma   90.00
#
_symmetry.space_group_name_H-M   'P 1'
#
loop_
_entity.id
_entity.type
_entity.pdbx_description
1 polymer ?
#
loop_
_entity_poly.entity_id
_entity_poly.type
_entity_poly.pdbx_seq_one_letter_code
_entity_poly.pdbx_strand_id
1 'polypeptide(L)'
;IRDRYVVIVVGGVGLRVHVPNTVRDLVDGPGHTITLYTHLYVREDSLILYGFADQEERALFETLITVSGVGPRIALSLLSTLTVEHVHNAVAREEQDVLTRVPGIGKKLAQKLIFELKDKLTLEPSLGVAALSDVDTDVIATLTALGYSVVEAQAALQAIPRDAPADIEERVRLALQYFA
;
A
#
# COMPACT_ATOMS: atom_id res chain seq x y z
N ILE A 1 24.76 4.40 0.18
CA ILE A 1 23.43 4.40 -0.48
C ILE A 1 23.35 5.68 -1.28
N ARG A 2 23.45 5.61 -2.63
CA ARG A 2 23.27 6.78 -3.49
C ARG A 2 21.82 7.24 -3.39
N ASP A 3 21.57 8.54 -3.28
CA ASP A 3 20.23 9.11 -3.29
C ASP A 3 19.53 8.72 -4.57
N ARG A 4 18.43 7.98 -4.43
CA ARG A 4 17.63 7.49 -5.56
C ARG A 4 16.53 8.51 -5.81
N TYR A 5 16.66 9.26 -6.89
CA TYR A 5 15.64 10.21 -7.32
C TYR A 5 15.51 10.21 -8.83
N VAL A 6 14.37 10.65 -9.29
CA VAL A 6 14.09 11.04 -10.67
C VAL A 6 13.79 12.53 -10.71
N VAL A 7 13.99 13.16 -11.87
CA VAL A 7 13.56 14.55 -12.09
C VAL A 7 12.37 14.52 -13.03
N ILE A 8 11.23 14.99 -12.56
CA ILE A 8 9.98 15.05 -13.32
C ILE A 8 9.70 16.52 -13.67
N VAL A 9 9.49 16.77 -14.94
CA VAL A 9 9.17 18.12 -15.43
C VAL A 9 7.66 18.32 -15.48
N VAL A 10 7.17 19.27 -14.69
CA VAL A 10 5.75 19.65 -14.63
C VAL A 10 5.64 21.13 -14.92
N GLY A 11 4.97 21.50 -16.02
CA GLY A 11 4.79 22.92 -16.38
C GLY A 11 6.11 23.68 -16.57
N GLY A 12 7.18 23.02 -17.03
CA GLY A 12 8.51 23.62 -17.22
C GLY A 12 9.37 23.66 -15.96
N VAL A 13 8.88 23.18 -14.81
CA VAL A 13 9.63 23.10 -13.56
C VAL A 13 10.09 21.63 -13.32
N GLY A 14 11.39 21.46 -13.11
CA GLY A 14 11.97 20.15 -12.75
C GLY A 14 11.83 19.87 -11.25
N LEU A 15 11.04 18.88 -10.89
CA LEU A 15 10.85 18.43 -9.51
C LEU A 15 11.74 17.20 -9.24
N ARG A 16 12.54 17.29 -8.19
CA ARG A 16 13.30 16.13 -7.70
C ARG A 16 12.37 15.27 -6.84
N VAL A 17 12.14 14.03 -7.26
CA VAL A 17 11.27 13.08 -6.58
C VAL A 17 12.09 11.86 -6.16
N HIS A 18 12.15 11.58 -4.86
CA HIS A 18 12.79 10.38 -4.34
C HIS A 18 11.89 9.18 -4.54
N VAL A 19 12.41 8.11 -5.12
CA VAL A 19 11.60 6.96 -5.56
C VAL A 19 12.22 5.63 -5.12
N PRO A 20 11.40 4.57 -4.88
CA PRO A 20 11.89 3.21 -4.73
C PRO A 20 12.40 2.65 -6.07
N ASN A 21 13.04 1.47 -6.04
CA ASN A 21 13.55 0.84 -7.25
C ASN A 21 12.43 0.49 -8.25
N THR A 22 11.26 0.10 -7.75
CA THR A 22 10.07 -0.22 -8.55
C THR A 22 9.73 0.88 -9.55
N VAL A 23 9.72 2.13 -9.11
CA VAL A 23 9.48 3.29 -9.99
C VAL A 23 10.63 3.48 -10.98
N ARG A 24 11.88 3.27 -10.53
CA ARG A 24 13.05 3.46 -11.40
C ARG A 24 13.05 2.51 -12.58
N ASP A 25 12.60 1.28 -12.35
CA ASP A 25 12.54 0.23 -13.38
C ASP A 25 11.41 0.49 -14.41
N LEU A 26 10.46 1.38 -14.07
CA LEU A 26 9.40 1.85 -14.98
C LEU A 26 9.84 3.04 -15.84
N VAL A 27 10.97 3.68 -15.56
CA VAL A 27 11.44 4.86 -16.29
C VAL A 27 12.41 4.45 -17.39
N ASP A 28 11.92 4.39 -18.61
CA ASP A 28 12.71 4.02 -19.83
C ASP A 28 13.70 5.11 -20.30
N GLY A 29 13.87 6.20 -19.54
CA GLY A 29 14.79 7.27 -19.83
C GLY A 29 14.13 8.66 -19.97
N PRO A 30 14.91 9.69 -20.35
CA PRO A 30 14.40 11.06 -20.48
C PRO A 30 13.39 11.18 -21.63
N GLY A 31 12.36 12.03 -21.43
CA GLY A 31 11.36 12.35 -22.44
C GLY A 31 10.08 11.50 -22.40
N HIS A 32 10.00 10.51 -21.53
CA HIS A 32 8.79 9.72 -21.32
C HIS A 32 7.87 10.38 -20.31
N THR A 33 6.57 10.25 -20.51
CA THR A 33 5.55 10.70 -19.53
C THR A 33 5.35 9.61 -18.49
N ILE A 34 5.41 9.97 -17.21
CA ILE A 34 5.13 9.07 -16.09
C ILE A 34 4.17 9.75 -15.12
N THR A 35 3.26 8.96 -14.55
CA THR A 35 2.41 9.38 -13.43
C THR A 35 2.92 8.74 -12.16
N LEU A 36 3.13 9.53 -11.10
CA LEU A 36 3.55 9.04 -9.78
C LEU A 36 2.57 9.51 -8.72
N TYR A 37 2.29 8.62 -7.78
CA TYR A 37 1.61 8.95 -6.53
C TYR A 37 2.62 9.54 -5.55
N THR A 38 2.41 10.77 -5.10
CA THR A 38 3.44 11.51 -4.37
C THR A 38 3.05 11.76 -2.92
N HIS A 39 4.07 11.77 -2.05
CA HIS A 39 4.00 12.22 -0.67
C HIS A 39 4.99 13.37 -0.46
N LEU A 40 4.49 14.52 0.01
CA LEU A 40 5.33 15.67 0.35
C LEU A 40 5.71 15.61 1.84
N TYR A 41 6.98 15.35 2.10
CA TYR A 41 7.54 15.33 3.44
C TYR A 41 8.05 16.72 3.82
N VAL A 42 7.38 17.36 4.78
CA VAL A 42 7.65 18.73 5.21
C VAL A 42 8.45 18.72 6.51
N ARG A 43 9.56 19.47 6.54
CA ARG A 43 10.33 19.80 7.74
C ARG A 43 10.55 21.30 7.81
N GLU A 44 11.06 21.80 8.93
CA GLU A 44 11.34 23.23 9.13
C GLU A 44 12.32 23.78 8.10
N ASP A 45 13.27 22.96 7.67
CA ASP A 45 14.39 23.32 6.78
C ASP A 45 14.31 22.73 5.38
N SER A 46 13.32 21.87 5.09
CA SER A 46 13.29 21.13 3.83
C SER A 46 11.89 20.65 3.41
N LEU A 47 11.68 20.65 2.10
CA LEU A 47 10.55 20.03 1.43
C LEU A 47 11.07 18.92 0.54
N ILE A 48 10.68 17.68 0.82
CA ILE A 48 11.17 16.51 0.09
C ILE A 48 9.97 15.77 -0.52
N LEU A 49 10.02 15.56 -1.83
CA LEU A 49 8.97 14.84 -2.54
C LEU A 49 9.39 13.37 -2.73
N TYR A 50 8.52 12.47 -2.30
CA TYR A 50 8.63 11.03 -2.52
C TYR A 50 7.57 10.61 -3.53
N GLY A 51 7.90 9.68 -4.43
CA GLY A 51 7.01 9.21 -5.49
C GLY A 51 7.00 7.70 -5.62
N PHE A 52 5.83 7.16 -5.92
CA PHE A 52 5.54 5.73 -5.95
C PHE A 52 4.80 5.36 -7.23
N ALA A 53 4.91 4.10 -7.65
CA ALA A 53 4.26 3.60 -8.86
C ALA A 53 2.74 3.55 -8.72
N ASP A 54 2.26 3.23 -7.52
CA ASP A 54 0.85 3.08 -7.20
C ASP A 54 0.49 3.70 -5.84
N GLN A 55 -0.80 3.68 -5.55
CA GLN A 55 -1.34 4.24 -4.32
C GLN A 55 -1.05 3.36 -3.10
N GLU A 56 -0.90 2.06 -3.28
CA GLU A 56 -0.62 1.10 -2.21
C GLU A 56 0.81 1.29 -1.68
N GLU A 57 1.80 1.44 -2.58
CA GLU A 57 3.18 1.77 -2.18
C GLU A 57 3.23 3.09 -1.41
N ARG A 58 2.48 4.12 -1.86
CA ARG A 58 2.41 5.41 -1.17
C ARG A 58 1.79 5.26 0.21
N ALA A 59 0.65 4.57 0.34
CA ALA A 59 -0.04 4.36 1.61
C ALA A 59 0.85 3.59 2.60
N LEU A 60 1.52 2.53 2.13
CA LEU A 60 2.46 1.78 2.97
C LEU A 60 3.64 2.66 3.41
N PHE A 61 4.19 3.51 2.51
CA PHE A 61 5.23 4.47 2.88
C PHE A 61 4.77 5.41 3.99
N GLU A 62 3.58 5.99 3.86
CA GLU A 62 2.97 6.90 4.83
C GLU A 62 2.79 6.20 6.19
N THR A 63 2.34 4.96 6.18
CA THR A 63 2.21 4.14 7.39
C THR A 63 3.59 3.84 8.02
N LEU A 64 4.58 3.46 7.22
CA LEU A 64 5.93 3.15 7.68
C LEU A 64 6.60 4.32 8.39
N ILE A 65 6.50 5.54 7.86
CA ILE A 65 7.13 6.72 8.46
C ILE A 65 6.49 7.16 9.78
N THR A 66 5.33 6.63 10.14
CA THR A 66 4.72 6.84 11.47
C THR A 66 5.33 5.94 12.53
N VAL A 67 6.05 4.88 12.13
CA VAL A 67 6.70 3.95 13.07
C VAL A 67 7.95 4.61 13.65
N SER A 68 8.04 4.68 14.96
CA SER A 68 9.19 5.30 15.64
C SER A 68 10.50 4.56 15.31
N GLY A 69 11.46 5.28 14.78
CA GLY A 69 12.75 4.76 14.29
C GLY A 69 12.77 4.43 12.81
N VAL A 70 11.63 4.59 12.10
CA VAL A 70 11.54 4.45 10.64
C VAL A 70 11.39 5.83 10.02
N GLY A 71 12.47 6.35 9.48
CA GLY A 71 12.41 7.58 8.67
C GLY A 71 12.17 7.27 7.19
N PRO A 72 11.91 8.30 6.36
CA PRO A 72 11.65 8.14 4.93
C PRO A 72 12.71 7.32 4.18
N ARG A 73 13.97 7.41 4.60
CA ARG A 73 15.09 6.66 4.00
C ARG A 73 14.96 5.14 4.23
N ILE A 74 14.55 4.74 5.43
CA ILE A 74 14.35 3.32 5.77
C ILE A 74 13.09 2.81 5.07
N ALA A 75 12.00 3.59 5.06
CA ALA A 75 10.77 3.27 4.35
C ALA A 75 11.01 3.05 2.84
N LEU A 76 11.75 3.96 2.18
CA LEU A 76 12.16 3.77 0.78
C LEU A 76 13.04 2.54 0.55
N SER A 77 13.96 2.25 1.50
CA SER A 77 14.81 1.05 1.41
C SER A 77 13.97 -0.22 1.49
N LEU A 78 12.93 -0.23 2.34
CA LEU A 78 12.00 -1.34 2.49
C LEU A 78 11.21 -1.56 1.19
N LEU A 79 10.55 -0.53 0.65
CA LEU A 79 9.80 -0.58 -0.61
C LEU A 79 10.68 -0.84 -1.85
N SER A 80 11.99 -0.58 -1.76
CA SER A 80 12.95 -0.94 -2.81
C SER A 80 13.40 -2.41 -2.75
N THR A 81 13.14 -3.10 -1.65
CA THR A 81 13.62 -4.47 -1.39
C THR A 81 12.48 -5.47 -1.35
N LEU A 82 11.32 -5.05 -0.88
CA LEU A 82 10.13 -5.88 -0.69
C LEU A 82 8.94 -5.22 -1.37
N THR A 83 8.06 -6.03 -1.97
CA THR A 83 6.76 -5.55 -2.45
C THR A 83 5.81 -5.29 -1.27
N VAL A 84 4.74 -4.53 -1.50
CA VAL A 84 3.69 -4.27 -0.50
C VAL A 84 3.16 -5.58 0.08
N GLU A 85 2.84 -6.54 -0.79
CA GLU A 85 2.36 -7.87 -0.39
C GLU A 85 3.37 -8.63 0.49
N HIS A 86 4.68 -8.60 0.14
CA HIS A 86 5.71 -9.23 0.95
C HIS A 86 5.82 -8.62 2.34
N VAL A 87 5.65 -7.30 2.46
CA VAL A 87 5.65 -6.61 3.77
C VAL A 87 4.44 -7.03 4.60
N HIS A 88 3.25 -7.06 4.00
CA HIS A 88 2.02 -7.50 4.67
C HIS A 88 2.14 -8.95 5.16
N ASN A 89 2.61 -9.85 4.30
CA ASN A 89 2.83 -11.25 4.66
C ASN A 89 3.87 -11.42 5.78
N ALA A 90 4.98 -10.69 5.73
CA ALA A 90 6.01 -10.72 6.76
C ALA A 90 5.49 -10.22 8.11
N VAL A 91 4.64 -9.20 8.11
CA VAL A 91 3.99 -8.68 9.33
C VAL A 91 2.96 -9.67 9.86
N ALA A 92 2.09 -10.20 9.00
CA ALA A 92 1.04 -11.14 9.39
C ALA A 92 1.61 -12.45 9.98
N ARG A 93 2.73 -12.94 9.42
CA ARG A 93 3.41 -14.16 9.84
C ARG A 93 4.53 -13.94 10.88
N GLU A 94 4.75 -12.68 11.29
CA GLU A 94 5.81 -12.27 12.22
C GLU A 94 7.23 -12.69 11.75
N GLU A 95 7.46 -12.66 10.42
CA GLU A 95 8.72 -13.07 9.78
C GLU A 95 9.79 -11.98 9.88
N GLN A 96 10.44 -11.85 11.05
CA GLN A 96 11.48 -10.84 11.31
C GLN A 96 12.66 -10.94 10.32
N ASP A 97 13.03 -12.15 9.94
CA ASP A 97 14.18 -12.40 9.06
C ASP A 97 13.98 -11.82 7.65
N VAL A 98 12.74 -11.73 7.17
CA VAL A 98 12.41 -11.08 5.90
C VAL A 98 12.71 -9.58 5.98
N LEU A 99 12.27 -8.92 7.05
CA LEU A 99 12.47 -7.49 7.25
C LEU A 99 13.94 -7.14 7.51
N THR A 100 14.70 -8.00 8.18
CA THR A 100 16.12 -7.74 8.44
C THR A 100 17.02 -7.80 7.21
N ARG A 101 16.53 -8.33 6.07
CA ARG A 101 17.25 -8.27 4.78
C ARG A 101 17.29 -6.85 4.21
N VAL A 102 16.42 -5.97 4.69
CA VAL A 102 16.34 -4.58 4.23
C VAL A 102 17.49 -3.78 4.84
N PRO A 103 18.31 -3.10 4.03
CA PRO A 103 19.39 -2.28 4.54
C PRO A 103 18.87 -1.18 5.48
N GLY A 104 19.39 -1.16 6.70
CA GLY A 104 18.99 -0.22 7.77
C GLY A 104 17.95 -0.77 8.74
N ILE A 105 17.46 -1.99 8.54
CA ILE A 105 16.55 -2.66 9.46
C ILE A 105 17.28 -3.79 10.19
N GLY A 106 17.57 -3.55 11.47
CA GLY A 106 18.11 -4.58 12.38
C GLY A 106 17.01 -5.33 13.13
N LYS A 107 17.34 -6.41 13.84
CA LYS A 107 16.39 -7.27 14.58
C LYS A 107 15.43 -6.47 15.47
N LYS A 108 15.93 -5.50 16.25
CA LYS A 108 15.08 -4.67 17.14
C LYS A 108 14.06 -3.84 16.37
N LEU A 109 14.47 -3.27 15.22
CA LEU A 109 13.58 -2.46 14.41
C LEU A 109 12.58 -3.34 13.65
N ALA A 110 12.99 -4.52 13.16
CA ALA A 110 12.09 -5.48 12.53
C ALA A 110 10.98 -5.95 13.49
N GLN A 111 11.34 -6.29 14.72
CA GLN A 111 10.37 -6.67 15.74
C GLN A 111 9.38 -5.53 16.06
N LYS A 112 9.90 -4.30 16.17
CA LYS A 112 9.07 -3.12 16.39
C LYS A 112 8.13 -2.83 15.22
N LEU A 113 8.65 -2.94 13.96
CA LEU A 113 7.85 -2.81 12.75
C LEU A 113 6.69 -3.79 12.73
N ILE A 114 6.95 -5.08 13.01
CA ILE A 114 5.91 -6.11 13.07
C ILE A 114 4.85 -5.72 14.10
N PHE A 115 5.26 -5.36 15.30
CA PHE A 115 4.34 -5.02 16.37
C PHE A 115 3.45 -3.81 16.01
N GLU A 116 4.07 -2.68 15.58
CA GLU A 116 3.32 -1.45 15.27
C GLU A 116 2.50 -1.54 13.96
N LEU A 117 2.98 -2.30 12.97
CA LEU A 117 2.27 -2.46 11.70
C LEU A 117 1.12 -3.47 11.83
N LYS A 118 1.23 -4.49 12.70
CA LYS A 118 0.15 -5.46 12.90
C LYS A 118 -1.14 -4.76 13.33
N ASP A 119 -1.05 -3.82 14.26
CA ASP A 119 -2.20 -3.05 14.72
C ASP A 119 -2.74 -2.11 13.61
N LYS A 120 -1.86 -1.52 12.81
CA LYS A 120 -2.24 -0.56 11.76
C LYS A 120 -2.78 -1.23 10.51
N LEU A 121 -2.20 -2.36 10.11
CA LEU A 121 -2.63 -3.12 8.93
C LEU A 121 -3.88 -3.96 9.18
N THR A 122 -4.22 -4.27 10.44
CA THR A 122 -5.52 -4.86 10.80
C THR A 122 -6.65 -3.85 10.83
N LEU A 123 -6.32 -2.56 10.99
CA LEU A 123 -7.29 -1.46 10.93
C LEU A 123 -7.52 -0.93 9.50
N GLU A 124 -6.55 -1.14 8.61
CA GLU A 124 -6.70 -0.95 7.17
C GLU A 124 -7.13 -2.30 6.57
N PRO A 125 -8.35 -2.45 6.02
CA PRO A 125 -8.66 -3.63 5.25
C PRO A 125 -7.59 -3.72 4.14
N SER A 126 -6.84 -4.82 4.14
CA SER A 126 -5.73 -5.09 3.21
C SER A 126 -6.10 -4.63 1.80
N LEU A 127 -5.43 -3.57 1.31
CA LEU A 127 -5.49 -3.08 -0.08
C LEU A 127 -4.82 -4.08 -1.05
N GLY A 128 -4.96 -5.36 -0.76
CA GLY A 128 -4.69 -6.46 -1.66
C GLY A 128 -5.96 -6.94 -2.36
N VAL A 129 -7.07 -6.27 -2.11
CA VAL A 129 -8.28 -6.36 -2.92
C VAL A 129 -8.24 -5.16 -3.86
N ALA A 130 -8.31 -5.39 -5.14
CA ALA A 130 -8.56 -4.38 -6.17
C ALA A 130 -9.48 -3.32 -5.58
N ALA A 131 -9.09 -2.03 -5.68
CA ALA A 131 -9.77 -0.91 -5.02
C ALA A 131 -11.27 -1.19 -5.00
N LEU A 132 -11.80 -1.51 -3.80
CA LEU A 132 -13.23 -1.80 -3.66
C LEU A 132 -13.94 -0.58 -4.22
N SER A 133 -14.79 -0.78 -5.20
CA SER A 133 -15.66 0.29 -5.67
C SER A 133 -16.51 0.76 -4.47
N ASP A 134 -17.01 1.99 -4.50
CA ASP A 134 -17.94 2.46 -3.46
C ASP A 134 -19.07 1.44 -3.24
N VAL A 135 -19.50 0.81 -4.33
CA VAL A 135 -20.50 -0.28 -4.31
C VAL A 135 -20.01 -1.52 -3.55
N ASP A 136 -18.75 -1.91 -3.69
CA ASP A 136 -18.19 -3.06 -2.98
C ASP A 136 -18.09 -2.82 -1.47
N THR A 137 -17.77 -1.58 -1.08
CA THR A 137 -17.75 -1.15 0.33
C THR A 137 -19.14 -1.22 0.93
N ASP A 138 -20.16 -0.78 0.19
CA ASP A 138 -21.57 -0.83 0.62
C ASP A 138 -22.08 -2.27 0.70
N VAL A 139 -21.65 -3.17 -0.19
CA VAL A 139 -21.96 -4.61 -0.13
C VAL A 139 -21.37 -5.23 1.15
N ILE A 140 -20.11 -4.96 1.48
CA ILE A 140 -19.49 -5.46 2.74
C ILE A 140 -20.22 -4.92 3.96
N ALA A 141 -20.55 -3.63 3.98
CA ALA A 141 -21.31 -3.02 5.07
C ALA A 141 -22.69 -3.68 5.25
N THR A 142 -23.38 -3.96 4.14
CA THR A 142 -24.70 -4.61 4.14
C THR A 142 -24.61 -6.05 4.67
N LEU A 143 -23.63 -6.85 4.21
CA LEU A 143 -23.44 -8.22 4.69
C LEU A 143 -23.07 -8.25 6.19
N THR A 144 -22.25 -7.29 6.62
CA THR A 144 -21.89 -7.16 8.04
C THR A 144 -23.10 -6.80 8.90
N ALA A 145 -23.97 -5.94 8.41
CA ALA A 145 -25.24 -5.60 9.08
C ALA A 145 -26.22 -6.81 9.17
N LEU A 146 -26.12 -7.75 8.22
CA LEU A 146 -26.85 -9.01 8.23
C LEU A 146 -26.24 -10.07 9.18
N GLY A 147 -25.09 -9.77 9.82
CA GLY A 147 -24.48 -10.63 10.83
C GLY A 147 -23.31 -11.48 10.34
N TYR A 148 -22.87 -11.34 9.09
CA TYR A 148 -21.67 -11.98 8.60
C TYR A 148 -20.42 -11.24 9.10
N SER A 149 -19.34 -11.96 9.37
CA SER A 149 -18.06 -11.34 9.69
C SER A 149 -17.48 -10.60 8.45
N VAL A 150 -16.62 -9.62 8.67
CA VAL A 150 -15.94 -8.89 7.59
C VAL A 150 -15.17 -9.84 6.67
N VAL A 151 -14.56 -10.90 7.22
CA VAL A 151 -13.81 -11.91 6.46
C VAL A 151 -14.75 -12.71 5.54
N GLU A 152 -15.90 -13.12 6.03
CA GLU A 152 -16.92 -13.83 5.26
C GLU A 152 -17.49 -12.94 4.16
N ALA A 153 -17.79 -11.66 4.49
CA ALA A 153 -18.30 -10.69 3.52
C ALA A 153 -17.29 -10.43 2.38
N GLN A 154 -16.00 -10.34 2.69
CA GLN A 154 -14.95 -10.21 1.70
C GLN A 154 -14.80 -11.47 0.83
N ALA A 155 -14.87 -12.66 1.41
CA ALA A 155 -14.83 -13.91 0.64
C ALA A 155 -16.01 -14.03 -0.33
N ALA A 156 -17.21 -13.68 0.13
CA ALA A 156 -18.41 -13.66 -0.69
C ALA A 156 -18.31 -12.61 -1.83
N LEU A 157 -17.75 -11.43 -1.55
CA LEU A 157 -17.53 -10.41 -2.57
C LEU A 157 -16.57 -10.88 -3.68
N GLN A 158 -15.50 -11.58 -3.31
CA GLN A 158 -14.54 -12.14 -4.27
C GLN A 158 -15.14 -13.24 -5.16
N ALA A 159 -16.20 -13.91 -4.72
CA ALA A 159 -16.91 -14.92 -5.50
C ALA A 159 -17.87 -14.32 -6.55
N ILE A 160 -18.15 -13.01 -6.48
CA ILE A 160 -18.99 -12.33 -7.46
C ILE A 160 -18.26 -12.27 -8.81
N PRO A 161 -18.93 -12.62 -9.94
CA PRO A 161 -18.35 -12.49 -11.27
C PRO A 161 -17.89 -11.05 -11.56
N ARG A 162 -16.74 -10.88 -12.22
CA ARG A 162 -16.15 -9.55 -12.52
C ARG A 162 -17.00 -8.70 -13.46
N ASP A 163 -17.87 -9.32 -14.24
CA ASP A 163 -18.82 -8.71 -15.17
C ASP A 163 -20.20 -8.43 -14.54
N ALA A 164 -20.36 -8.70 -13.23
CA ALA A 164 -21.59 -8.41 -12.52
C ALA A 164 -21.88 -6.89 -12.50
N PRO A 165 -23.16 -6.49 -12.59
CA PRO A 165 -23.55 -5.08 -12.54
C PRO A 165 -23.02 -4.36 -11.31
N ALA A 166 -22.75 -3.05 -11.45
CA ALA A 166 -22.36 -2.18 -10.35
C ALA A 166 -23.59 -1.70 -9.53
N ASP A 167 -24.54 -2.57 -9.33
CA ASP A 167 -25.76 -2.34 -8.54
C ASP A 167 -25.65 -3.04 -7.19
N ILE A 168 -25.88 -2.31 -6.09
CA ILE A 168 -25.68 -2.80 -4.72
C ILE A 168 -26.59 -3.99 -4.42
N GLU A 169 -27.88 -3.91 -4.79
CA GLU A 169 -28.86 -4.95 -4.46
C GLU A 169 -28.52 -6.27 -5.16
N GLU A 170 -28.15 -6.18 -6.45
CA GLU A 170 -27.78 -7.35 -7.25
C GLU A 170 -26.47 -7.97 -6.74
N ARG A 171 -25.47 -7.15 -6.37
CA ARG A 171 -24.19 -7.63 -5.81
C ARG A 171 -24.35 -8.25 -4.43
N VAL A 172 -25.20 -7.70 -3.57
CA VAL A 172 -25.55 -8.31 -2.26
C VAL A 172 -26.24 -9.65 -2.48
N ARG A 173 -27.17 -9.75 -3.45
CA ARG A 173 -27.84 -10.99 -3.78
C ARG A 173 -26.87 -12.07 -4.26
N LEU A 174 -25.93 -11.71 -5.12
CA LEU A 174 -24.90 -12.61 -5.61
C LEU A 174 -23.95 -13.05 -4.48
N ALA A 175 -23.55 -12.14 -3.61
CA ALA A 175 -22.73 -12.46 -2.46
C ALA A 175 -23.42 -13.43 -1.49
N LEU A 176 -24.72 -13.28 -1.27
CA LEU A 176 -25.50 -14.19 -0.40
C LEU A 176 -25.58 -15.62 -0.96
N GLN A 177 -25.47 -15.81 -2.29
CA GLN A 177 -25.41 -17.14 -2.88
C GLN A 177 -24.15 -17.93 -2.51
N TYR A 178 -23.09 -17.23 -2.09
CA TYR A 178 -21.84 -17.86 -1.59
C TYR A 178 -22.08 -18.64 -0.28
N PHE A 179 -23.09 -18.28 0.50
CA PHE A 179 -23.40 -18.89 1.79
C PHE A 179 -24.56 -19.91 1.71
N ALA A 180 -25.21 -20.05 0.54
CA ALA A 180 -26.32 -20.98 0.33
C ALA A 180 -25.79 -22.37 -0.07
#